data_b8a679203b6cf44c12a87f993da36b79
#
_entry.id   b8a679203b6cf44c12a87f993da36b79
#
_cell.length_a   1.000
_cell.length_b   1.000
_cell.length_c   1.000
_cell.angle_alpha   90.00
_cell.angle_beta   90.00
_cell.angle_gamma   90.00
#
_symmetry.space_group_name_H-M   'P 1'
#
loop_
_entity.id
_entity.type
_entity.pdbx_description
1 polymer ?
#
loop_
_entity_poly.entity_id
_entity_poly.type
_entity_poly.pdbx_seq_one_letter_code
_entity_poly.pdbx_strand_id
1 'polypeptide(L)'
;MDIQELKIFRHLARSLHFGRTSQACNITPSGLTRTVQRLENELGRQLLLRDRRSVSLTPAGMIFREYAEEAIQQWGKLQASLAGDNTLAGEISLYCSVTAILSILPDIFARFRKAHPEVLIHLQTGDAAMAIGKLQNGEADISIAALPDQLPEQLEFIEIIRTPLIFIRPTHFPDSVIYDHGFINWQQTPLIVAERGLSRQRADRWFSDKGIQPNIYSQVAGNEAIIAMVGMGCGVGIVPRLVLEKSPQQEQVAVLAVAPELEPFRVGACTLARSRRNPVVQSFWQIIDAEVAARKATATAS
;
A
#
# COMPACT_ATOMS: atom_id res chain seq x y z
N MET A 1 -13.29 -7.85 -30.63
CA MET A 1 -12.75 -7.26 -29.39
C MET A 1 -13.70 -6.18 -28.91
N ASP A 2 -14.16 -6.24 -27.66
CA ASP A 2 -15.04 -5.25 -27.03
C ASP A 2 -14.45 -4.72 -25.71
N ILE A 3 -15.08 -3.68 -25.15
CA ILE A 3 -14.55 -3.00 -23.94
C ILE A 3 -14.57 -3.91 -22.70
N GLN A 4 -15.52 -4.85 -22.65
CA GLN A 4 -15.61 -5.79 -21.53
C GLN A 4 -14.47 -6.80 -21.58
N GLU A 5 -14.09 -7.27 -22.75
CA GLU A 5 -12.94 -8.15 -22.95
C GLU A 5 -11.63 -7.45 -22.56
N LEU A 6 -11.49 -6.15 -22.88
CA LEU A 6 -10.35 -5.34 -22.47
C LEU A 6 -10.28 -5.22 -20.93
N LYS A 7 -11.43 -5.00 -20.27
CA LYS A 7 -11.50 -4.96 -18.79
C LYS A 7 -11.10 -6.30 -18.17
N ILE A 8 -11.61 -7.41 -18.70
CA ILE A 8 -11.27 -8.76 -18.24
C ILE A 8 -9.77 -9.04 -18.44
N PHE A 9 -9.23 -8.73 -19.62
CA PHE A 9 -7.80 -8.92 -19.90
C PHE A 9 -6.94 -8.05 -18.99
N ARG A 10 -7.27 -6.76 -18.80
CA ARG A 10 -6.60 -5.86 -17.87
C ARG A 10 -6.52 -6.47 -16.46
N HIS A 11 -7.64 -7.00 -15.97
CA HIS A 11 -7.68 -7.64 -14.66
C HIS A 11 -6.79 -8.89 -14.58
N LEU A 12 -6.82 -9.73 -15.62
CA LEU A 12 -5.97 -10.93 -15.70
C LEU A 12 -4.48 -10.56 -15.80
N ALA A 13 -4.15 -9.54 -16.61
CA ALA A 13 -2.78 -9.05 -16.76
C ALA A 13 -2.19 -8.47 -15.46
N ARG A 14 -3.05 -7.94 -14.57
CA ARG A 14 -2.66 -7.46 -13.24
C ARG A 14 -2.51 -8.60 -12.22
N SER A 15 -3.48 -9.51 -12.17
CA SER A 15 -3.52 -10.57 -11.16
C SER A 15 -2.62 -11.76 -11.49
N LEU A 16 -2.36 -12.02 -12.77
CA LEU A 16 -1.70 -13.19 -13.34
C LEU A 16 -2.29 -14.53 -12.79
N HIS A 17 -3.59 -14.50 -12.45
CA HIS A 17 -4.25 -15.61 -11.79
C HIS A 17 -5.68 -15.79 -12.30
N PHE A 18 -5.93 -16.85 -13.10
CA PHE A 18 -7.22 -17.11 -13.73
C PHE A 18 -8.37 -17.24 -12.71
N GLY A 19 -8.19 -17.99 -11.63
CA GLY A 19 -9.23 -18.16 -10.61
C GLY A 19 -9.63 -16.85 -9.92
N ARG A 20 -8.67 -16.01 -9.52
CA ARG A 20 -8.95 -14.69 -8.93
C ARG A 20 -9.63 -13.76 -9.92
N THR A 21 -9.19 -13.77 -11.18
CA THR A 21 -9.79 -12.95 -12.23
C THR A 21 -11.21 -13.37 -12.53
N SER A 22 -11.48 -14.69 -12.63
CA SER A 22 -12.83 -15.18 -12.92
C SER A 22 -13.83 -14.78 -11.82
N GLN A 23 -13.43 -14.86 -10.56
CA GLN A 23 -14.23 -14.39 -9.43
C GLN A 23 -14.46 -12.87 -9.48
N ALA A 24 -13.39 -12.08 -9.66
CA ALA A 24 -13.49 -10.62 -9.66
C ALA A 24 -14.30 -10.08 -10.85
N CYS A 25 -14.25 -10.74 -12.00
CA CYS A 25 -15.01 -10.35 -13.19
C CYS A 25 -16.39 -11.02 -13.30
N ASN A 26 -16.81 -11.82 -12.29
CA ASN A 26 -18.08 -12.56 -12.28
C ASN A 26 -18.28 -13.44 -13.53
N ILE A 27 -17.23 -14.13 -13.99
CA ILE A 27 -17.24 -15.06 -15.12
C ILE A 27 -16.71 -16.43 -14.71
N THR A 28 -17.09 -17.46 -15.46
CA THR A 28 -16.53 -18.79 -15.22
C THR A 28 -15.07 -18.88 -15.65
N PRO A 29 -14.23 -19.74 -15.05
CA PRO A 29 -12.86 -19.97 -15.49
C PRO A 29 -12.76 -20.37 -16.96
N SER A 30 -13.71 -21.15 -17.46
CA SER A 30 -13.81 -21.52 -18.88
C SER A 30 -14.19 -20.32 -19.77
N GLY A 31 -15.05 -19.44 -19.28
CA GLY A 31 -15.40 -18.17 -19.94
C GLY A 31 -14.19 -17.27 -20.07
N LEU A 32 -13.43 -17.09 -18.99
CA LEU A 32 -12.18 -16.33 -19.00
C LEU A 32 -11.19 -16.90 -20.02
N THR A 33 -11.01 -18.22 -20.02
CA THR A 33 -10.10 -18.88 -20.98
C THR A 33 -10.52 -18.61 -22.42
N ARG A 34 -11.81 -18.71 -22.74
CA ARG A 34 -12.35 -18.42 -24.08
C ARG A 34 -12.14 -16.96 -24.48
N THR A 35 -12.38 -16.03 -23.55
CA THR A 35 -12.13 -14.59 -23.79
C THR A 35 -10.68 -14.34 -24.19
N VAL A 36 -9.73 -14.89 -23.42
CA VAL A 36 -8.31 -14.73 -23.73
C VAL A 36 -7.94 -15.37 -25.07
N GLN A 37 -8.41 -16.60 -25.35
CA GLN A 37 -8.17 -17.27 -26.63
C GLN A 37 -8.73 -16.46 -27.81
N ARG A 38 -9.91 -15.85 -27.66
CA ARG A 38 -10.50 -15.01 -28.70
C ARG A 38 -9.64 -13.79 -28.97
N LEU A 39 -9.15 -13.11 -27.94
CA LEU A 39 -8.22 -11.96 -28.07
C LEU A 39 -6.90 -12.38 -28.75
N GLU A 40 -6.31 -13.51 -28.32
CA GLU A 40 -5.08 -14.04 -28.91
C GLU A 40 -5.26 -14.41 -30.41
N ASN A 41 -6.40 -15.00 -30.76
CA ASN A 41 -6.74 -15.34 -32.14
C ASN A 41 -6.96 -14.09 -33.00
N GLU A 42 -7.68 -13.10 -32.48
CA GLU A 42 -7.94 -11.82 -33.19
C GLU A 42 -6.65 -11.03 -33.44
N LEU A 43 -5.72 -11.06 -32.48
CA LEU A 43 -4.42 -10.39 -32.58
C LEU A 43 -3.35 -11.21 -33.30
N GLY A 44 -3.59 -12.50 -33.51
CA GLY A 44 -2.62 -13.43 -34.10
C GLY A 44 -1.37 -13.62 -33.26
N ARG A 45 -1.43 -13.36 -31.96
CA ARG A 45 -0.31 -13.45 -31.03
C ARG A 45 -0.75 -13.97 -29.67
N GLN A 46 0.09 -14.79 -29.05
CA GLN A 46 -0.11 -15.18 -27.64
C GLN A 46 0.18 -13.98 -26.74
N LEU A 47 -0.73 -13.70 -25.84
CA LEU A 47 -0.64 -12.65 -24.85
C LEU A 47 -0.11 -13.16 -23.50
N LEU A 48 -0.30 -14.45 -23.20
CA LEU A 48 0.06 -15.10 -21.96
C LEU A 48 0.92 -16.33 -22.20
N LEU A 49 1.99 -16.44 -21.43
CA LEU A 49 2.69 -17.71 -21.21
C LEU A 49 2.05 -18.42 -20.04
N ARG A 50 1.66 -19.69 -20.27
CA ARG A 50 1.01 -20.51 -19.25
C ARG A 50 1.82 -21.79 -19.08
N ASP A 51 2.33 -22.01 -17.90
CA ASP A 51 2.84 -23.31 -17.50
C ASP A 51 2.01 -23.86 -16.34
N ARG A 52 2.36 -25.06 -15.86
CA ARG A 52 1.60 -25.73 -14.79
C ARG A 52 1.62 -25.00 -13.46
N ARG A 53 2.52 -24.04 -13.26
CA ARG A 53 2.77 -23.36 -11.97
C ARG A 53 2.64 -21.86 -12.03
N SER A 54 2.72 -21.26 -13.22
CA SER A 54 2.77 -19.80 -13.37
C SER A 54 2.05 -19.31 -14.62
N VAL A 55 1.59 -18.07 -14.55
CA VAL A 55 1.07 -17.30 -15.67
C VAL A 55 1.88 -16.01 -15.75
N SER A 56 2.37 -15.65 -16.94
CA SER A 56 3.08 -14.40 -17.17
C SER A 56 2.66 -13.79 -18.50
N LEU A 57 2.88 -12.48 -18.66
CA LEU A 57 2.64 -11.79 -19.92
C LEU A 57 3.77 -12.07 -20.92
N THR A 58 3.43 -12.27 -22.19
CA THR A 58 4.39 -12.18 -23.28
C THR A 58 4.75 -10.72 -23.56
N PRO A 59 5.79 -10.42 -24.37
CA PRO A 59 6.02 -9.06 -24.86
C PRO A 59 4.79 -8.47 -25.56
N ALA A 60 4.06 -9.27 -26.37
CA ALA A 60 2.79 -8.87 -26.97
C ALA A 60 1.71 -8.60 -25.91
N GLY A 61 1.65 -9.42 -24.85
CA GLY A 61 0.74 -9.23 -23.74
C GLY A 61 0.99 -7.94 -22.96
N MET A 62 2.26 -7.53 -22.80
CA MET A 62 2.62 -6.26 -22.17
C MET A 62 2.14 -5.05 -23.02
N ILE A 63 2.39 -5.08 -24.32
CA ILE A 63 1.91 -4.05 -25.26
C ILE A 63 0.38 -3.99 -25.25
N PHE A 64 -0.28 -5.15 -25.29
CA PHE A 64 -1.74 -5.21 -25.31
C PHE A 64 -2.35 -4.75 -23.99
N ARG A 65 -1.68 -4.97 -22.85
CA ARG A 65 -2.11 -4.41 -21.56
C ARG A 65 -2.14 -2.88 -21.59
N GLU A 66 -1.09 -2.26 -22.10
CA GLU A 66 -1.04 -0.79 -22.22
C GLU A 66 -2.16 -0.27 -23.12
N TYR A 67 -2.37 -0.90 -24.27
CA TYR A 67 -3.47 -0.57 -25.15
C TYR A 67 -4.84 -0.72 -24.47
N ALA A 68 -5.06 -1.84 -23.74
CA ALA A 68 -6.32 -2.08 -23.04
C ALA A 68 -6.58 -1.02 -21.95
N GLU A 69 -5.55 -0.61 -21.22
CA GLU A 69 -5.65 0.45 -20.22
C GLU A 69 -6.04 1.80 -20.86
N GLU A 70 -5.40 2.17 -21.98
CA GLU A 70 -5.71 3.40 -22.70
C GLU A 70 -7.11 3.38 -23.32
N ALA A 71 -7.50 2.28 -23.94
CA ALA A 71 -8.82 2.14 -24.58
C ALA A 71 -9.96 2.21 -23.55
N ILE A 72 -9.82 1.55 -22.39
CA ILE A 72 -10.79 1.62 -21.29
C ILE A 72 -10.89 3.06 -20.77
N GLN A 73 -9.76 3.75 -20.66
CA GLN A 73 -9.73 5.15 -20.21
C GLN A 73 -10.45 6.08 -21.21
N GLN A 74 -10.18 5.93 -22.51
CA GLN A 74 -10.84 6.73 -23.55
C GLN A 74 -12.34 6.47 -23.58
N TRP A 75 -12.76 5.22 -23.42
CA TRP A 75 -14.17 4.87 -23.30
C TRP A 75 -14.85 5.56 -22.13
N GLY A 76 -14.21 5.56 -20.94
CA GLY A 76 -14.72 6.28 -19.78
C GLY A 76 -14.87 7.79 -20.00
N LYS A 77 -13.88 8.41 -20.66
CA LYS A 77 -13.96 9.83 -21.04
C LYS A 77 -15.12 10.13 -21.99
N LEU A 78 -15.32 9.27 -22.99
CA LEU A 78 -16.42 9.41 -23.94
C LEU A 78 -17.78 9.30 -23.22
N GLN A 79 -17.94 8.30 -22.35
CA GLN A 79 -19.18 8.14 -21.58
C GLN A 79 -19.46 9.36 -20.69
N ALA A 80 -18.47 9.88 -19.98
CA ALA A 80 -18.60 11.09 -19.18
C ALA A 80 -18.99 12.31 -20.02
N SER A 81 -18.39 12.47 -21.20
CA SER A 81 -18.71 13.58 -22.12
C SER A 81 -20.15 13.48 -22.67
N LEU A 82 -20.63 12.26 -22.90
CA LEU A 82 -22.00 12.03 -23.42
C LEU A 82 -23.08 12.15 -22.36
N ALA A 83 -22.75 11.93 -21.09
CA ALA A 83 -23.69 12.02 -19.97
C ALA A 83 -24.14 13.46 -19.68
N GLY A 84 -23.48 14.48 -20.24
CA GLY A 84 -23.86 15.90 -20.09
C GLY A 84 -23.64 16.47 -18.67
N ASP A 85 -23.50 15.62 -17.69
CA ASP A 85 -23.13 15.95 -16.33
C ASP A 85 -21.62 15.75 -16.17
N ASN A 86 -20.95 16.70 -15.52
CA ASN A 86 -19.52 16.69 -15.21
C ASN A 86 -19.17 15.61 -14.16
N THR A 87 -19.99 14.53 -14.07
CA THR A 87 -19.84 13.44 -13.14
C THR A 87 -18.77 12.46 -13.63
N LEU A 88 -17.66 12.46 -12.92
CA LEU A 88 -16.58 11.51 -13.15
C LEU A 88 -17.09 10.11 -12.74
N ALA A 89 -17.05 9.15 -13.67
CA ALA A 89 -17.38 7.75 -13.44
C ALA A 89 -16.21 6.85 -13.79
N GLY A 90 -16.14 5.67 -13.19
CA GLY A 90 -15.07 4.70 -13.44
C GLY A 90 -14.65 3.97 -12.19
N GLU A 91 -13.42 3.47 -12.19
CA GLU A 91 -12.87 2.67 -11.10
C GLU A 91 -11.49 3.18 -10.71
N ILE A 92 -11.17 3.10 -9.42
CA ILE A 92 -9.83 3.33 -8.89
C ILE A 92 -9.43 2.21 -7.94
N SER A 93 -8.20 1.70 -8.10
CA SER A 93 -7.63 0.68 -7.23
C SER A 93 -6.63 1.31 -6.26
N LEU A 94 -6.89 1.18 -4.97
CA LEU A 94 -6.08 1.73 -3.90
C LEU A 94 -5.43 0.61 -3.10
N TYR A 95 -4.17 0.81 -2.71
CA TYR A 95 -3.48 -0.05 -1.76
C TYR A 95 -2.96 0.77 -0.58
N CYS A 96 -3.19 0.31 0.65
CA CYS A 96 -2.69 1.02 1.81
C CYS A 96 -2.43 0.09 3.01
N SER A 97 -1.70 0.60 4.01
CA SER A 97 -1.63 -0.05 5.32
C SER A 97 -2.95 0.12 6.08
N VAL A 98 -3.22 -0.78 7.04
CA VAL A 98 -4.40 -0.68 7.92
C VAL A 98 -4.41 0.65 8.65
N THR A 99 -3.26 1.11 9.14
CA THR A 99 -3.13 2.41 9.80
C THR A 99 -3.53 3.57 8.90
N ALA A 100 -3.17 3.53 7.61
CA ALA A 100 -3.52 4.59 6.67
C ALA A 100 -5.03 4.72 6.45
N ILE A 101 -5.78 3.60 6.46
CA ILE A 101 -7.25 3.63 6.43
C ILE A 101 -7.81 4.35 7.65
N LEU A 102 -7.26 4.11 8.82
CA LEU A 102 -7.81 4.64 10.08
C LEU A 102 -7.42 6.10 10.33
N SER A 103 -6.30 6.57 9.76
CA SER A 103 -5.73 7.87 10.12
C SER A 103 -5.65 8.89 8.97
N ILE A 104 -5.59 8.44 7.73
CA ILE A 104 -5.32 9.30 6.57
C ILE A 104 -6.51 9.35 5.61
N LEU A 105 -7.06 8.19 5.28
CA LEU A 105 -8.08 8.05 4.24
C LEU A 105 -9.49 8.56 4.59
N PRO A 106 -9.95 8.63 5.85
CA PRO A 106 -11.34 9.01 6.12
C PRO A 106 -11.75 10.35 5.50
N ASP A 107 -10.94 11.40 5.70
CA ASP A 107 -11.23 12.74 5.19
C ASP A 107 -11.14 12.80 3.66
N ILE A 108 -10.15 12.13 3.08
CA ILE A 108 -9.94 12.01 1.63
C ILE A 108 -11.14 11.30 0.99
N PHE A 109 -11.60 10.19 1.57
CA PHE A 109 -12.73 9.43 1.07
C PHE A 109 -14.03 10.21 1.18
N ALA A 110 -14.26 10.91 2.28
CA ALA A 110 -15.46 11.73 2.46
C ALA A 110 -15.58 12.79 1.35
N ARG A 111 -14.46 13.48 1.05
CA ARG A 111 -14.41 14.48 -0.02
C ARG A 111 -14.55 13.85 -1.41
N PHE A 112 -13.83 12.76 -1.66
CA PHE A 112 -13.84 12.10 -2.97
C PHE A 112 -15.22 11.53 -3.31
N ARG A 113 -15.86 10.82 -2.38
CA ARG A 113 -17.20 10.26 -2.58
C ARG A 113 -18.28 11.34 -2.78
N LYS A 114 -18.14 12.48 -2.10
CA LYS A 114 -19.04 13.60 -2.29
C LYS A 114 -18.90 14.23 -3.68
N ALA A 115 -17.66 14.34 -4.18
CA ALA A 115 -17.39 14.92 -5.50
C ALA A 115 -17.69 13.94 -6.65
N HIS A 116 -17.48 12.63 -6.43
CA HIS A 116 -17.54 11.59 -7.46
C HIS A 116 -18.27 10.35 -6.97
N PRO A 117 -19.60 10.42 -6.75
CA PRO A 117 -20.40 9.31 -6.20
C PRO A 117 -20.45 8.08 -7.11
N GLU A 118 -20.27 8.26 -8.44
CA GLU A 118 -20.31 7.20 -9.45
C GLU A 118 -18.97 6.44 -9.60
N VAL A 119 -17.93 6.82 -8.86
CA VAL A 119 -16.64 6.12 -8.93
C VAL A 119 -16.60 4.95 -7.97
N LEU A 120 -16.31 3.76 -8.51
CA LEU A 120 -16.09 2.56 -7.71
C LEU A 120 -14.65 2.54 -7.17
N ILE A 121 -14.52 2.38 -5.86
CA ILE A 121 -13.22 2.29 -5.19
C ILE A 121 -12.95 0.85 -4.83
N HIS A 122 -11.88 0.28 -5.40
CA HIS A 122 -11.32 -1.01 -5.00
C HIS A 122 -10.20 -0.76 -3.99
N LEU A 123 -10.43 -1.12 -2.73
CA LEU A 123 -9.46 -0.92 -1.67
C LEU A 123 -8.86 -2.24 -1.21
N GLN A 124 -7.55 -2.35 -1.29
CA GLN A 124 -6.80 -3.47 -0.75
C GLN A 124 -5.90 -2.98 0.38
N THR A 125 -5.91 -3.71 1.51
CA THR A 125 -5.02 -3.44 2.63
C THR A 125 -3.94 -4.50 2.76
N GLY A 126 -2.80 -4.10 3.30
CA GLY A 126 -1.71 -5.02 3.58
C GLY A 126 -0.44 -4.35 4.09
N ASP A 127 0.66 -5.10 4.03
CA ASP A 127 1.97 -4.65 4.48
C ASP A 127 2.46 -3.45 3.65
N ALA A 128 2.84 -2.37 4.34
CA ALA A 128 3.37 -1.15 3.71
C ALA A 128 4.57 -1.42 2.80
N ALA A 129 5.38 -2.44 3.07
CA ALA A 129 6.52 -2.83 2.25
C ALA A 129 6.13 -3.29 0.82
N MET A 130 4.88 -3.71 0.63
CA MET A 130 4.37 -4.15 -0.67
C MET A 130 3.84 -3.02 -1.55
N ALA A 131 3.71 -1.81 -1.01
CA ALA A 131 3.01 -0.70 -1.65
C ALA A 131 3.57 -0.34 -3.04
N ILE A 132 4.90 -0.20 -3.16
CA ILE A 132 5.56 0.13 -4.42
C ILE A 132 5.42 -1.00 -5.44
N GLY A 133 5.62 -2.25 -5.01
CA GLY A 133 5.43 -3.41 -5.87
C GLY A 133 4.01 -3.49 -6.44
N LYS A 134 2.98 -3.17 -5.65
CA LYS A 134 1.59 -3.12 -6.10
C LYS A 134 1.36 -2.09 -7.20
N LEU A 135 1.98 -0.90 -7.10
CA LEU A 135 1.93 0.11 -8.15
C LEU A 135 2.65 -0.34 -9.43
N GLN A 136 3.88 -0.86 -9.29
CA GLN A 136 4.69 -1.28 -10.43
C GLN A 136 4.05 -2.43 -11.20
N ASN A 137 3.41 -3.37 -10.50
CA ASN A 137 2.67 -4.48 -11.09
C ASN A 137 1.31 -4.06 -11.67
N GLY A 138 0.88 -2.80 -11.47
CA GLY A 138 -0.42 -2.32 -11.90
C GLY A 138 -1.60 -2.90 -11.10
N GLU A 139 -1.34 -3.45 -9.90
CA GLU A 139 -2.38 -3.96 -9.01
C GLU A 139 -3.09 -2.85 -8.22
N ALA A 140 -2.44 -1.68 -8.11
CA ALA A 140 -3.02 -0.46 -7.55
C ALA A 140 -2.69 0.74 -8.44
N ASP A 141 -3.58 1.72 -8.46
CA ASP A 141 -3.40 3.01 -9.13
C ASP A 141 -2.73 4.01 -8.18
N ILE A 142 -3.08 3.98 -6.91
CA ILE A 142 -2.48 4.79 -5.84
C ILE A 142 -2.19 3.87 -4.64
N SER A 143 -1.04 4.07 -4.00
CA SER A 143 -0.74 3.46 -2.71
C SER A 143 -0.51 4.50 -1.63
N ILE A 144 -0.91 4.21 -0.38
CA ILE A 144 -0.69 5.07 0.78
C ILE A 144 0.05 4.28 1.85
N ALA A 145 1.32 4.61 2.03
CA ALA A 145 2.23 3.88 2.91
C ALA A 145 3.44 4.74 3.33
N ALA A 146 4.31 4.15 4.15
CA ALA A 146 5.62 4.72 4.41
C ALA A 146 6.45 4.80 3.12
N LEU A 147 7.03 5.96 2.87
CA LEU A 147 7.83 6.23 1.69
C LEU A 147 9.28 5.84 1.94
N PRO A 148 9.93 5.10 1.03
CA PRO A 148 11.35 4.86 1.10
C PRO A 148 12.14 6.16 0.92
N ASP A 149 13.39 6.15 1.38
CA ASP A 149 14.27 7.33 1.28
C ASP A 149 14.60 7.66 -0.18
N GLN A 150 14.70 6.64 -1.02
CA GLN A 150 14.88 6.77 -2.46
C GLN A 150 13.63 6.24 -3.18
N LEU A 151 12.99 7.10 -3.94
CA LEU A 151 11.83 6.76 -4.77
C LEU A 151 12.30 6.46 -6.20
N PRO A 152 11.77 5.40 -6.83
CA PRO A 152 11.98 5.19 -8.26
C PRO A 152 11.51 6.39 -9.08
N GLU A 153 12.25 6.79 -10.11
CA GLU A 153 11.97 7.97 -10.96
C GLU A 153 10.57 7.99 -11.59
N GLN A 154 9.98 6.81 -11.79
CA GLN A 154 8.66 6.66 -12.40
C GLN A 154 7.50 6.95 -11.44
N LEU A 155 7.79 7.10 -10.14
CA LEU A 155 6.80 7.32 -9.09
C LEU A 155 6.72 8.81 -8.74
N GLU A 156 5.50 9.29 -8.69
CA GLU A 156 5.16 10.56 -8.07
C GLU A 156 4.66 10.31 -6.66
N PHE A 157 4.92 11.23 -5.75
CA PHE A 157 4.46 11.10 -4.37
C PHE A 157 4.04 12.44 -3.76
N ILE A 158 3.14 12.36 -2.78
CA ILE A 158 2.77 13.46 -1.89
C ILE A 158 3.05 13.01 -0.46
N GLU A 159 3.93 13.71 0.26
CA GLU A 159 4.11 13.48 1.70
C GLU A 159 2.90 14.04 2.46
N ILE A 160 2.19 13.16 3.18
CA ILE A 160 0.97 13.53 3.91
C ILE A 160 1.29 13.82 5.38
N ILE A 161 2.11 12.97 6.00
CA ILE A 161 2.48 13.08 7.40
C ILE A 161 3.88 12.51 7.65
N ARG A 162 4.57 13.07 8.65
CA ARG A 162 5.82 12.52 9.17
C ARG A 162 5.57 11.96 10.57
N THR A 163 5.96 10.71 10.82
CA THR A 163 5.75 10.02 12.07
C THR A 163 7.06 9.45 12.62
N PRO A 164 7.39 9.66 13.91
CA PRO A 164 8.55 9.03 14.53
C PRO A 164 8.42 7.50 14.52
N LEU A 165 9.54 6.81 14.37
CA LEU A 165 9.67 5.38 14.64
C LEU A 165 10.13 5.25 16.10
N ILE A 166 9.38 4.50 16.91
CA ILE A 166 9.55 4.43 18.35
C ILE A 166 9.73 2.98 18.82
N PHE A 167 10.48 2.82 19.90
CA PHE A 167 10.47 1.58 20.67
C PHE A 167 9.27 1.56 21.60
N ILE A 168 8.64 0.40 21.75
CA ILE A 168 7.52 0.17 22.65
C ILE A 168 7.80 -1.04 23.54
N ARG A 169 7.33 -0.99 24.78
CA ARG A 169 7.41 -2.06 25.77
C ARG A 169 6.02 -2.39 26.31
N PRO A 170 5.81 -3.57 26.87
CA PRO A 170 4.56 -3.87 27.55
C PRO A 170 4.39 -3.03 28.83
N THR A 171 3.14 -2.67 29.13
CA THR A 171 2.81 -1.93 30.36
C THR A 171 2.80 -2.84 31.59
N HIS A 172 2.32 -4.07 31.42
CA HIS A 172 2.08 -5.00 32.55
C HIS A 172 3.19 -6.05 32.76
N PHE A 173 4.23 -6.06 31.93
CA PHE A 173 5.33 -7.03 31.99
C PHE A 173 6.68 -6.31 32.08
N PRO A 174 7.03 -5.67 33.20
CA PRO A 174 8.24 -4.86 33.32
C PRO A 174 9.54 -5.67 33.08
N ASP A 175 9.56 -6.94 33.41
CA ASP A 175 10.72 -7.83 33.26
C ASP A 175 11.02 -8.22 31.81
N SER A 176 10.15 -7.85 30.85
CA SER A 176 10.42 -8.06 29.44
C SER A 176 11.50 -7.12 28.87
N VAL A 177 11.90 -6.09 29.62
CA VAL A 177 13.04 -5.22 29.28
C VAL A 177 14.16 -5.50 30.28
N ILE A 178 15.24 -6.06 29.80
CA ILE A 178 16.39 -6.42 30.64
C ILE A 178 17.38 -5.27 30.68
N TYR A 179 17.73 -4.82 31.85
CA TYR A 179 18.69 -3.74 32.08
C TYR A 179 20.00 -4.29 32.63
N ASP A 180 21.11 -3.71 32.16
CA ASP A 180 22.45 -3.93 32.70
C ASP A 180 23.10 -2.57 32.96
N HIS A 181 23.54 -2.31 34.21
CA HIS A 181 24.10 -1.03 34.66
C HIS A 181 23.27 0.22 34.25
N GLY A 182 21.94 0.09 34.23
CA GLY A 182 21.02 1.19 33.87
C GLY A 182 20.78 1.38 32.36
N PHE A 183 21.39 0.55 31.54
CA PHE A 183 21.20 0.52 30.10
C PHE A 183 20.43 -0.73 29.66
N ILE A 184 19.68 -0.63 28.56
CA ILE A 184 18.95 -1.79 28.03
C ILE A 184 19.97 -2.79 27.47
N ASN A 185 19.91 -4.02 27.95
CA ASN A 185 20.70 -5.12 27.42
C ASN A 185 19.96 -5.74 26.22
N TRP A 186 20.26 -5.26 25.04
CA TRP A 186 19.62 -5.68 23.78
C TRP A 186 19.94 -7.12 23.37
N GLN A 187 21.03 -7.70 23.88
CA GLN A 187 21.38 -9.09 23.63
C GLN A 187 20.52 -10.08 24.43
N GLN A 188 19.90 -9.61 25.52
CA GLN A 188 19.03 -10.42 26.35
C GLN A 188 17.56 -10.00 26.25
N THR A 189 17.26 -8.71 25.98
CA THR A 189 15.91 -8.20 25.81
C THR A 189 15.29 -8.77 24.54
N PRO A 190 14.17 -9.52 24.61
CA PRO A 190 13.50 -10.04 23.44
C PRO A 190 12.99 -8.89 22.54
N LEU A 191 13.30 -8.93 21.25
CA LEU A 191 12.92 -7.91 20.30
C LEU A 191 11.96 -8.46 19.24
N ILE A 192 10.86 -7.78 19.01
CA ILE A 192 9.88 -8.06 17.96
C ILE A 192 10.05 -7.03 16.87
N VAL A 193 10.37 -7.47 15.66
CA VAL A 193 10.66 -6.58 14.53
C VAL A 193 9.77 -6.90 13.34
N ALA A 194 9.62 -5.92 12.44
CA ALA A 194 9.01 -6.18 11.15
C ALA A 194 9.83 -7.20 10.34
N GLU A 195 9.14 -8.12 9.66
CA GLU A 195 9.76 -9.12 8.79
C GLU A 195 10.59 -8.47 7.68
N ARG A 196 10.13 -7.32 7.17
CA ARG A 196 10.74 -6.61 6.03
C ARG A 196 10.32 -5.14 5.99
N GLY A 197 10.81 -4.42 4.97
CA GLY A 197 10.44 -3.04 4.69
C GLY A 197 11.26 -2.02 5.48
N LEU A 198 10.83 -0.76 5.39
CA LEU A 198 11.58 0.37 5.91
C LEU A 198 11.78 0.34 7.45
N SER A 199 10.76 -0.14 8.19
CA SER A 199 10.86 -0.32 9.65
C SER A 199 11.99 -1.26 10.01
N ARG A 200 12.08 -2.41 9.31
CA ARG A 200 13.15 -3.38 9.51
C ARG A 200 14.50 -2.79 9.15
N GLN A 201 14.64 -2.16 8.02
CA GLN A 201 15.91 -1.56 7.56
C GLN A 201 16.45 -0.52 8.56
N ARG A 202 15.57 0.33 9.11
CA ARG A 202 15.96 1.34 10.10
C ARG A 202 16.33 0.73 11.43
N ALA A 203 15.62 -0.30 11.87
CA ALA A 203 15.99 -1.05 13.07
C ALA A 203 17.35 -1.72 12.91
N ASP A 204 17.58 -2.45 11.81
CA ASP A 204 18.85 -3.13 11.53
C ASP A 204 20.01 -2.13 11.46
N ARG A 205 19.83 -0.98 10.80
CA ARG A 205 20.82 0.10 10.75
C ARG A 205 21.14 0.63 12.14
N TRP A 206 20.10 0.94 12.94
CA TRP A 206 20.26 1.49 14.27
C TRP A 206 21.09 0.57 15.19
N PHE A 207 20.84 -0.73 15.14
CA PHE A 207 21.60 -1.72 15.90
C PHE A 207 23.03 -1.90 15.35
N SER A 208 23.17 -1.94 14.03
CA SER A 208 24.47 -2.04 13.36
C SER A 208 25.39 -0.88 13.66
N ASP A 209 24.88 0.36 13.61
CA ASP A 209 25.65 1.58 13.90
C ASP A 209 26.19 1.62 15.34
N LYS A 210 25.57 0.85 16.24
CA LYS A 210 25.98 0.70 17.65
C LYS A 210 26.83 -0.55 17.91
N GLY A 211 27.05 -1.38 16.90
CA GLY A 211 27.72 -2.67 17.05
C GLY A 211 26.95 -3.66 17.95
N ILE A 212 25.62 -3.52 18.06
CA ILE A 212 24.77 -4.34 18.89
C ILE A 212 24.14 -5.44 18.05
N GLN A 213 24.21 -6.68 18.53
CA GLN A 213 23.43 -7.81 18.02
C GLN A 213 22.19 -7.98 18.87
N PRO A 214 20.98 -7.57 18.42
CA PRO A 214 19.78 -7.68 19.21
C PRO A 214 19.29 -9.13 19.28
N ASN A 215 18.63 -9.49 20.38
CA ASN A 215 17.93 -10.76 20.53
C ASN A 215 16.58 -10.71 19.81
N ILE A 216 16.55 -11.02 18.52
CA ILE A 216 15.31 -11.04 17.75
C ILE A 216 14.50 -12.27 18.14
N TYR A 217 13.46 -12.05 18.94
CA TYR A 217 12.52 -13.08 19.37
C TYR A 217 11.52 -13.44 18.26
N SER A 218 11.02 -12.44 17.54
CA SER A 218 10.02 -12.66 16.48
C SER A 218 10.15 -11.64 15.35
N GLN A 219 9.78 -12.11 14.15
CA GLN A 219 9.65 -11.29 12.94
C GLN A 219 8.23 -11.44 12.43
N VAL A 220 7.51 -10.32 12.27
CA VAL A 220 6.09 -10.33 11.92
C VAL A 220 5.78 -9.36 10.79
N ALA A 221 4.77 -9.70 10.00
CA ALA A 221 4.23 -8.80 8.98
C ALA A 221 3.16 -7.88 9.62
N GLY A 222 3.31 -6.57 9.43
CA GLY A 222 2.38 -5.56 9.92
C GLY A 222 2.71 -5.06 11.35
N ASN A 223 2.58 -3.75 11.52
CA ASN A 223 2.90 -3.09 12.78
C ASN A 223 1.89 -3.43 13.90
N GLU A 224 0.64 -3.69 13.53
CA GLU A 224 -0.43 -4.05 14.46
C GLU A 224 -0.11 -5.36 15.19
N ALA A 225 0.50 -6.32 14.48
CA ALA A 225 0.95 -7.58 15.08
C ALA A 225 2.11 -7.37 16.05
N ILE A 226 3.02 -6.43 15.77
CA ILE A 226 4.08 -6.05 16.72
C ILE A 226 3.48 -5.52 18.02
N ILE A 227 2.52 -4.58 17.94
CA ILE A 227 1.87 -4.01 19.11
C ILE A 227 1.18 -5.10 19.93
N ALA A 228 0.45 -6.01 19.27
CA ALA A 228 -0.24 -7.12 19.93
C ALA A 228 0.73 -8.02 20.69
N MET A 229 1.84 -8.42 20.08
CA MET A 229 2.84 -9.27 20.72
C MET A 229 3.54 -8.57 21.91
N VAL A 230 3.83 -7.28 21.75
CA VAL A 230 4.38 -6.49 22.87
C VAL A 230 3.37 -6.41 24.02
N GLY A 231 2.09 -6.13 23.73
CA GLY A 231 1.04 -6.12 24.76
C GLY A 231 0.88 -7.44 25.52
N MET A 232 1.15 -8.57 24.86
CA MET A 232 1.18 -9.91 25.48
C MET A 232 2.46 -10.17 26.30
N GLY A 233 3.40 -9.23 26.37
CA GLY A 233 4.63 -9.41 27.17
C GLY A 233 5.75 -10.14 26.43
N CYS A 234 5.67 -10.33 25.11
CA CYS A 234 6.67 -11.08 24.36
C CYS A 234 8.01 -10.35 24.20
N GLY A 235 8.11 -9.09 24.61
CA GLY A 235 9.34 -8.30 24.52
C GLY A 235 9.11 -6.86 24.09
N VAL A 236 10.13 -6.23 23.53
CA VAL A 236 10.14 -4.86 23.01
C VAL A 236 9.84 -4.87 21.51
N GLY A 237 9.06 -3.90 21.04
CA GLY A 237 8.75 -3.74 19.62
C GLY A 237 9.24 -2.42 19.06
N ILE A 238 9.26 -2.30 17.73
CA ILE A 238 9.57 -1.07 17.00
C ILE A 238 8.42 -0.79 16.03
N VAL A 239 7.75 0.35 16.21
CA VAL A 239 6.59 0.74 15.38
C VAL A 239 6.57 2.26 15.11
N PRO A 240 5.94 2.72 14.04
CA PRO A 240 5.64 4.15 13.88
C PRO A 240 4.68 4.62 14.97
N ARG A 241 4.92 5.80 15.53
CA ARG A 241 4.04 6.40 16.57
C ARG A 241 2.59 6.49 16.13
N LEU A 242 2.34 6.85 14.87
CA LEU A 242 1.00 6.92 14.28
C LEU A 242 0.22 5.60 14.41
N VAL A 243 0.92 4.45 14.29
CA VAL A 243 0.27 3.12 14.44
C VAL A 243 -0.14 2.90 15.89
N LEU A 244 0.73 3.24 16.83
CA LEU A 244 0.43 3.12 18.26
C LEU A 244 -0.77 3.97 18.65
N GLU A 245 -0.81 5.24 18.25
CA GLU A 245 -1.88 6.19 18.57
C GLU A 245 -3.26 5.77 18.03
N LYS A 246 -3.29 4.95 16.97
CA LYS A 246 -4.52 4.42 16.35
C LYS A 246 -4.81 2.97 16.72
N SER A 247 -3.94 2.35 17.53
CA SER A 247 -4.13 0.96 17.95
C SER A 247 -5.18 0.86 19.05
N PRO A 248 -6.12 -0.09 18.95
CA PRO A 248 -7.03 -0.39 20.08
C PRO A 248 -6.29 -0.96 21.30
N GLN A 249 -5.02 -1.35 21.15
CA GLN A 249 -4.18 -1.92 22.21
C GLN A 249 -3.16 -0.92 22.76
N GLN A 250 -3.31 0.39 22.47
CA GLN A 250 -2.36 1.42 22.90
C GLN A 250 -2.12 1.46 24.41
N GLU A 251 -3.12 1.10 25.22
CA GLU A 251 -3.02 1.09 26.70
C GLU A 251 -2.19 -0.08 27.24
N GLN A 252 -2.04 -1.16 26.46
CA GLN A 252 -1.27 -2.35 26.85
C GLN A 252 0.23 -2.17 26.66
N VAL A 253 0.64 -1.12 25.97
CA VAL A 253 2.04 -0.84 25.64
C VAL A 253 2.40 0.61 25.97
N ALA A 254 3.65 0.84 26.29
CA ALA A 254 4.20 2.16 26.58
C ALA A 254 5.39 2.46 25.69
N VAL A 255 5.62 3.72 25.38
CA VAL A 255 6.82 4.15 24.66
C VAL A 255 8.04 3.90 25.55
N LEU A 256 9.05 3.24 24.99
CA LEU A 256 10.34 3.03 25.63
C LEU A 256 11.31 4.11 25.12
N ALA A 257 11.79 4.95 26.02
CA ALA A 257 12.76 5.99 25.69
C ALA A 257 14.12 5.35 25.37
N VAL A 258 14.58 5.54 24.14
CA VAL A 258 15.85 5.01 23.64
C VAL A 258 16.59 6.13 22.89
N ALA A 259 17.89 6.23 23.11
CA ALA A 259 18.73 7.22 22.44
C ALA A 259 19.88 6.55 21.65
N PRO A 260 20.22 7.10 20.48
CA PRO A 260 19.51 8.12 19.70
C PRO A 260 18.15 7.61 19.21
N GLU A 261 17.24 8.51 18.87
CA GLU A 261 15.97 8.14 18.26
C GLU A 261 16.18 7.50 16.89
N LEU A 262 15.22 6.66 16.51
CA LEU A 262 15.18 6.10 15.16
C LEU A 262 14.73 7.18 14.15
N GLU A 263 15.20 7.05 12.94
CA GLU A 263 14.84 7.96 11.85
C GLU A 263 13.33 7.92 11.55
N PRO A 264 12.64 9.09 11.48
CA PRO A 264 11.19 9.13 11.31
C PRO A 264 10.76 8.67 9.92
N PHE A 265 9.52 8.18 9.81
CA PHE A 265 8.90 7.85 8.53
C PHE A 265 8.24 9.07 7.89
N ARG A 266 8.37 9.14 6.57
CA ARG A 266 7.49 9.93 5.72
C ARG A 266 6.39 9.00 5.23
N VAL A 267 5.14 9.28 5.58
CA VAL A 267 3.97 8.54 5.08
C VAL A 267 3.27 9.40 4.04
N GLY A 268 2.95 8.82 2.91
CA GLY A 268 2.33 9.56 1.82
C GLY A 268 1.68 8.69 0.77
N ALA A 269 1.11 9.35 -0.21
CA ALA A 269 0.54 8.73 -1.39
C ALA A 269 1.58 8.62 -2.49
N CYS A 270 1.60 7.47 -3.16
CA CYS A 270 2.40 7.22 -4.35
C CYS A 270 1.53 6.79 -5.51
N THR A 271 1.91 7.18 -6.72
CA THR A 271 1.32 6.71 -7.97
C THR A 271 2.38 6.67 -9.07
N LEU A 272 2.14 5.89 -10.12
CA LEU A 272 2.95 5.98 -11.33
C LEU A 272 2.54 7.22 -12.13
N ALA A 273 3.51 7.97 -12.67
CA ALA A 273 3.25 9.16 -13.49
C ALA A 273 2.26 8.87 -14.65
N ARG A 274 2.35 7.68 -15.26
CA ARG A 274 1.40 7.24 -16.29
C ARG A 274 -0.03 7.06 -15.78
N SER A 275 -0.21 6.62 -14.53
CA SER A 275 -1.55 6.38 -13.94
C SER A 275 -2.32 7.68 -13.75
N ARG A 276 -1.65 8.82 -13.60
CA ARG A 276 -2.27 10.15 -13.50
C ARG A 276 -2.93 10.63 -14.80
N ARG A 277 -2.68 9.96 -15.91
CA ARG A 277 -3.44 10.21 -17.15
C ARG A 277 -4.90 9.77 -17.03
N ASN A 278 -5.22 8.86 -16.09
CA ASN A 278 -6.59 8.48 -15.77
C ASN A 278 -7.28 9.62 -14.99
N PRO A 279 -8.41 10.17 -15.46
CA PRO A 279 -9.11 11.27 -14.79
C PRO A 279 -9.53 10.96 -13.37
N VAL A 280 -9.91 9.71 -13.07
CA VAL A 280 -10.31 9.27 -11.72
C VAL A 280 -9.10 9.33 -10.78
N VAL A 281 -7.95 8.80 -11.23
CA VAL A 281 -6.70 8.83 -10.46
C VAL A 281 -6.23 10.27 -10.27
N GLN A 282 -6.31 11.10 -11.31
CA GLN A 282 -5.94 12.52 -11.25
C GLN A 282 -6.81 13.28 -10.24
N SER A 283 -8.13 13.06 -10.26
CA SER A 283 -9.04 13.72 -9.31
C SER A 283 -8.78 13.27 -7.88
N PHE A 284 -8.57 11.98 -7.64
CA PHE A 284 -8.23 11.47 -6.31
C PHE A 284 -6.92 12.07 -5.80
N TRP A 285 -5.93 12.16 -6.68
CA TRP A 285 -4.62 12.78 -6.39
C TRP A 285 -4.74 14.26 -6.02
N GLN A 286 -5.55 15.03 -6.74
CA GLN A 286 -5.81 16.44 -6.43
C GLN A 286 -6.48 16.62 -5.07
N ILE A 287 -7.38 15.72 -4.69
CA ILE A 287 -8.01 15.75 -3.36
C ILE A 287 -7.00 15.47 -2.25
N ILE A 288 -6.06 14.52 -2.47
CA ILE A 288 -4.95 14.29 -1.53
C ILE A 288 -4.11 15.56 -1.38
N ASP A 289 -3.73 16.18 -2.49
CA ASP A 289 -2.87 17.38 -2.48
C ASP A 289 -3.54 18.55 -1.74
N ALA A 290 -4.83 18.76 -2.02
CA ALA A 290 -5.63 19.79 -1.32
C ALA A 290 -5.76 19.50 0.19
N GLU A 291 -5.91 18.23 0.58
CA GLU A 291 -5.96 17.84 2.00
C GLU A 291 -4.63 18.09 2.71
N VAL A 292 -3.51 17.78 2.05
CA VAL A 292 -2.18 18.06 2.60
C VAL A 292 -1.94 19.55 2.75
N ALA A 293 -2.35 20.36 1.77
CA ALA A 293 -2.25 21.83 1.85
C ALA A 293 -3.06 22.38 3.04
N ALA A 294 -4.29 21.88 3.25
CA ALA A 294 -5.14 22.26 4.36
C ALA A 294 -4.52 21.90 5.72
N ARG A 295 -3.98 20.70 5.87
CA ARG A 295 -3.29 20.26 7.12
C ARG A 295 -2.06 21.10 7.44
N LYS A 296 -1.26 21.47 6.44
CA LYS A 296 -0.10 22.36 6.62
C LYS A 296 -0.51 23.75 7.07
N ALA A 297 -1.56 24.32 6.50
CA ALA A 297 -2.09 25.63 6.89
C ALA A 297 -2.55 25.66 8.35
N THR A 298 -3.23 24.59 8.81
CA THR A 298 -3.69 24.46 10.21
C THR A 298 -2.53 24.32 11.19
N ALA A 299 -1.47 23.57 10.82
CA ALA A 299 -0.29 23.36 11.66
C ALA A 299 0.58 24.62 11.81
N THR A 300 0.49 25.57 10.86
CA THR A 300 1.22 26.86 10.93
C THR A 300 0.47 27.92 11.75
N ALA A 301 -0.84 27.71 11.98
CA ALA A 301 -1.70 28.64 12.72
C ALA A 301 -1.84 28.28 14.22
N SER A 302 -1.29 27.15 14.65
CA SER A 302 -1.22 26.68 16.04
C SER A 302 0.18 26.86 16.63
#